data_aa35757782f5f8ea9f564fbc1f30dc1e
#
_entry.id   aa35757782f5f8ea9f564fbc1f30dc1e
#
_cell.length_a   1.000
_cell.length_b   1.000
_cell.length_c   1.000
_cell.angle_alpha   90.00
_cell.angle_beta   90.00
_cell.angle_gamma   90.00
#
_symmetry.space_group_name_H-M   'P 1'
#
loop_
_entity.id
_entity.type
_entity.pdbx_description
1 polymer ?
#
loop_
_entity_poly.entity_id
_entity_poly.type
_entity_poly.pdbx_seq_one_letter_code
_entity_poly.pdbx_strand_id
1 'polypeptide(L)'
;YTTTGRREQCRIQVGLRFPRTAVRKQLRHFLLDPRRWKIPPFEPAYEVQAARRLDRDIDLLGMFTHMHVRGRDMTFVATLPGQPATTLLQIPNYNFEWQLGYELRPGTRLLPSGTEIRAIAHFDNSVFNPFNPDPAKAVGYGLQTVDEMFNGFVFFVDQHEDLQLQIDPRNGQVQSAAATR
;
A
#
# COMPACT_ATOMS: atom_id res chain seq x y z
N TYR A 1 -10.34 -12.90 13.38
CA TYR A 1 -11.41 -13.41 14.25
C TYR A 1 -11.11 -13.10 15.71
N THR A 2 -12.06 -12.54 16.43
CA THR A 2 -11.98 -12.42 17.88
C THR A 2 -12.21 -13.80 18.51
N THR A 3 -11.40 -14.17 19.49
CA THR A 3 -11.53 -15.44 20.18
C THR A 3 -12.80 -15.47 21.04
N THR A 4 -13.66 -16.47 20.84
CA THR A 4 -14.93 -16.62 21.60
C THR A 4 -14.82 -17.62 22.74
N GLY A 5 -13.64 -18.28 22.90
CA GLY A 5 -13.45 -19.37 23.87
C GLY A 5 -14.19 -20.68 23.52
N ARG A 6 -14.79 -20.76 22.36
CA ARG A 6 -15.53 -21.93 21.85
C ARG A 6 -14.92 -22.44 20.56
N ARG A 7 -15.21 -23.69 20.21
CA ARG A 7 -14.87 -24.24 18.90
C ARG A 7 -15.87 -23.70 17.88
N GLU A 8 -15.36 -22.93 16.92
CA GLU A 8 -16.14 -22.35 15.82
C GLU A 8 -15.79 -23.02 14.50
N GLN A 9 -16.77 -23.06 13.59
CA GLN A 9 -16.55 -23.45 12.19
C GLN A 9 -16.92 -22.28 11.29
N CYS A 10 -16.04 -21.96 10.34
CA CYS A 10 -16.37 -20.98 9.30
C CYS A 10 -16.13 -21.59 7.91
N ARG A 11 -16.86 -21.08 6.93
CA ARG A 11 -16.68 -21.40 5.51
C ARG A 11 -16.34 -20.11 4.77
N ILE A 12 -15.20 -20.13 4.07
CA ILE A 12 -14.81 -19.03 3.17
C ILE A 12 -15.09 -19.49 1.74
N GLN A 13 -15.72 -18.61 0.95
CA GLN A 13 -15.89 -18.79 -0.48
C GLN A 13 -15.18 -17.65 -1.20
N VAL A 14 -14.30 -18.00 -2.15
CA VAL A 14 -13.58 -17.03 -2.98
C VAL A 14 -14.06 -17.22 -4.43
N GLY A 15 -14.69 -16.18 -4.97
CA GLY A 15 -15.07 -16.12 -6.38
C GLY A 15 -13.94 -15.47 -7.20
N LEU A 16 -13.45 -16.17 -8.22
CA LEU A 16 -12.48 -15.63 -9.17
C LEU A 16 -13.18 -15.30 -10.50
N ARG A 17 -12.84 -14.15 -11.05
CA ARG A 17 -13.33 -13.73 -12.37
C ARG A 17 -12.14 -13.53 -13.28
N PHE A 18 -12.10 -14.28 -14.38
CA PHE A 18 -11.01 -14.21 -15.34
C PHE A 18 -11.35 -13.30 -16.52
N PRO A 19 -10.36 -12.62 -17.13
CA PRO A 19 -10.59 -11.76 -18.28
C PRO A 19 -11.08 -12.56 -19.51
N ARG A 20 -11.90 -11.90 -20.33
CA ARG A 20 -12.41 -12.45 -21.60
C ARG A 20 -11.69 -11.89 -22.82
N THR A 21 -10.85 -10.91 -22.60
CA THR A 21 -10.02 -10.26 -23.62
C THR A 21 -8.56 -10.43 -23.25
N ALA A 22 -7.64 -10.20 -24.21
CA ALA A 22 -6.21 -10.28 -23.96
C ALA A 22 -5.81 -9.32 -22.81
N VAL A 23 -5.03 -9.85 -21.87
CA VAL A 23 -4.42 -9.07 -20.79
C VAL A 23 -3.21 -8.36 -21.36
N ARG A 24 -3.25 -7.04 -21.35
CA ARG A 24 -2.18 -6.21 -21.89
C ARG A 24 -1.17 -5.76 -20.83
N LYS A 25 -1.60 -5.56 -19.60
CA LYS A 25 -0.78 -5.04 -18.51
C LYS A 25 -0.95 -5.86 -17.25
N GLN A 26 0.13 -6.02 -16.51
CA GLN A 26 0.12 -6.65 -15.21
C GLN A 26 0.06 -5.59 -14.10
N LEU A 27 -0.90 -5.71 -13.19
CA LEU A 27 -0.88 -4.93 -11.95
C LEU A 27 0.31 -5.36 -11.11
N ARG A 28 1.10 -4.37 -10.71
CA ARG A 28 2.25 -4.52 -9.81
C ARG A 28 2.09 -3.63 -8.60
N HIS A 29 2.82 -3.92 -7.57
CA HIS A 29 2.95 -3.03 -6.44
C HIS A 29 4.37 -3.03 -5.90
N PHE A 30 4.69 -1.99 -5.16
CA PHE A 30 5.81 -1.99 -4.23
C PHE A 30 5.37 -1.42 -2.89
N LEU A 31 6.14 -1.77 -1.88
CA LEU A 31 5.93 -1.32 -0.51
C LEU A 31 6.99 -0.29 -0.15
N LEU A 32 6.56 0.84 0.39
CA LEU A 32 7.37 1.78 1.12
C LEU A 32 7.32 1.34 2.59
N ASP A 33 8.45 0.83 3.10
CA ASP A 33 8.56 0.24 4.43
C ASP A 33 9.97 0.52 4.99
N PRO A 34 10.11 1.46 5.93
CA PRO A 34 11.35 1.68 6.65
C PRO A 34 11.50 0.64 7.75
N ARG A 35 12.47 -0.24 7.66
CA ARG A 35 12.58 -1.39 8.56
C ARG A 35 13.15 -1.12 9.94
N ARG A 36 13.70 0.07 10.21
CA ARG A 36 14.39 0.39 11.48
C ARG A 36 13.94 1.73 12.00
N TRP A 37 12.93 1.71 12.83
CA TRP A 37 12.43 2.88 13.53
C TRP A 37 11.82 2.45 14.86
N LYS A 38 11.70 3.38 15.79
CA LYS A 38 11.12 3.11 17.11
C LYS A 38 10.53 4.39 17.68
N ILE A 39 9.21 4.37 17.92
CA ILE A 39 8.48 5.47 18.51
C ILE A 39 8.85 5.55 19.99
N PRO A 40 9.32 6.71 20.49
CA PRO A 40 9.60 6.88 21.91
C PRO A 40 8.33 6.80 22.78
N PRO A 41 8.48 6.55 24.09
CA PRO A 41 7.37 6.71 25.02
C PRO A 41 6.81 8.12 24.99
N PHE A 42 5.48 8.24 25.12
CA PHE A 42 4.73 9.50 25.22
C PHE A 42 4.88 10.46 24.02
N GLU A 43 5.48 10.03 22.92
CA GLU A 43 5.68 10.86 21.73
C GLU A 43 4.35 11.03 20.94
N PRO A 44 3.81 12.27 20.79
CA PRO A 44 2.51 12.48 20.18
C PRO A 44 2.52 12.60 18.65
N ALA A 45 3.69 12.74 18.03
CA ALA A 45 3.79 13.01 16.59
C ALA A 45 5.10 12.49 15.97
N TYR A 46 5.46 11.24 16.25
CA TYR A 46 6.67 10.64 15.72
C TYR A 46 6.59 10.45 14.22
N GLU A 47 7.46 11.16 13.48
CA GLU A 47 7.52 11.04 12.03
C GLU A 47 8.34 9.82 11.59
N VAL A 48 7.80 9.09 10.64
CA VAL A 48 8.49 8.00 9.92
C VAL A 48 8.29 8.23 8.43
N GLN A 49 9.34 7.99 7.63
CA GLN A 49 9.26 8.13 6.18
C GLN A 49 10.03 7.03 5.45
N ALA A 50 9.55 6.70 4.25
CA ALA A 50 10.22 5.83 3.32
C ALA A 50 10.08 6.37 1.90
N ALA A 51 11.09 6.14 1.06
CA ALA A 51 11.07 6.58 -0.33
C ALA A 51 11.62 5.50 -1.26
N ARG A 52 11.15 5.53 -2.50
CA ARG A 52 11.65 4.69 -3.59
C ARG A 52 11.72 5.50 -4.87
N ARG A 53 12.82 5.36 -5.60
CA ARG A 53 12.99 5.90 -6.94
C ARG A 53 12.52 4.88 -7.97
N LEU A 54 11.74 5.34 -8.95
CA LEU A 54 11.25 4.51 -10.05
C LEU A 54 12.38 4.22 -11.05
N ASP A 55 12.46 2.97 -11.46
CA ASP A 55 13.40 2.48 -12.48
C ASP A 55 12.80 2.44 -13.90
N ARG A 56 11.52 2.79 -14.02
CA ARG A 56 10.74 2.77 -15.27
C ARG A 56 9.60 3.76 -15.24
N ASP A 57 9.02 4.03 -16.41
CA ASP A 57 7.81 4.82 -16.54
C ASP A 57 6.59 3.99 -16.10
N ILE A 58 5.80 4.53 -15.21
CA ILE A 58 4.62 3.85 -14.68
C ILE A 58 3.34 4.67 -14.85
N ASP A 59 2.21 3.98 -14.98
CA ASP A 59 0.90 4.54 -14.72
C ASP A 59 0.49 4.14 -13.29
N LEU A 60 0.40 5.12 -12.40
CA LEU A 60 0.03 4.95 -11.00
C LEU A 60 -1.48 4.70 -10.92
N LEU A 61 -1.88 3.55 -10.38
CA LEU A 61 -3.27 3.13 -10.30
C LEU A 61 -3.90 3.30 -8.92
N GLY A 62 -3.10 3.38 -7.87
CA GLY A 62 -3.64 3.58 -6.54
C GLY A 62 -2.60 3.45 -5.44
N MET A 63 -3.05 3.74 -4.23
CA MET A 63 -2.26 3.65 -3.01
C MET A 63 -3.10 3.06 -1.88
N PHE A 64 -2.43 2.40 -0.95
CA PHE A 64 -3.05 1.87 0.25
C PHE A 64 -2.12 2.09 1.44
N THR A 65 -2.68 2.49 2.57
CA THR A 65 -1.95 2.74 3.80
C THR A 65 -2.31 1.70 4.84
N HIS A 66 -1.27 1.15 5.50
CA HIS A 66 -1.47 0.32 6.67
C HIS A 66 -0.52 0.73 7.79
N MET A 67 -1.09 1.08 8.90
CA MET A 67 -0.46 1.30 10.20
C MET A 67 -1.29 0.56 11.26
N HIS A 68 -0.79 0.46 12.48
CA HIS A 68 -1.59 -0.06 13.58
C HIS A 68 -2.27 1.09 14.35
N VAL A 69 -2.56 0.85 15.62
CA VAL A 69 -3.43 1.71 16.43
C VAL A 69 -2.84 3.07 16.82
N ARG A 70 -1.52 3.26 16.63
CA ARG A 70 -0.88 4.57 16.85
C ARG A 70 -0.73 5.39 15.57
N GLY A 71 -1.07 4.82 14.40
CA GLY A 71 -1.06 5.56 13.15
C GLY A 71 -2.01 6.76 13.21
N ARG A 72 -1.51 7.94 12.86
CA ARG A 72 -2.24 9.22 12.91
C ARG A 72 -2.59 9.75 11.53
N ASP A 73 -1.61 9.79 10.63
CA ASP A 73 -1.77 10.28 9.26
C ASP A 73 -0.72 9.67 8.35
N MET A 74 -0.96 9.69 7.02
CA MET A 74 0.05 9.38 6.01
C MET A 74 -0.16 10.22 4.76
N THR A 75 0.94 10.74 4.22
CA THR A 75 0.96 11.51 2.96
C THR A 75 1.93 10.85 1.98
N PHE A 76 1.46 10.64 0.75
CA PHE A 76 2.29 10.23 -0.38
C PHE A 76 2.62 11.44 -1.24
N VAL A 77 3.89 11.59 -1.58
CA VAL A 77 4.38 12.64 -2.48
C VAL A 77 5.22 12.04 -3.61
N ALA A 78 5.16 12.66 -4.78
CA ALA A 78 6.05 12.35 -5.89
C ALA A 78 6.95 13.55 -6.18
N THR A 79 8.23 13.30 -6.42
CA THR A 79 9.20 14.27 -6.92
C THR A 79 9.70 13.80 -8.28
N LEU A 80 9.20 14.44 -9.36
CA LEU A 80 9.64 14.17 -10.71
C LEU A 80 11.05 14.74 -10.93
N PRO A 81 11.83 14.16 -11.86
CA PRO A 81 13.15 14.72 -12.17
C PRO A 81 13.09 16.21 -12.47
N GLY A 82 13.85 17.02 -11.72
CA GLY A 82 13.93 18.48 -11.90
C GLY A 82 12.69 19.26 -11.50
N GLN A 83 11.72 18.66 -10.86
CA GLN A 83 10.47 19.32 -10.43
C GLN A 83 10.31 19.33 -8.91
N PRO A 84 9.53 20.26 -8.35
CA PRO A 84 9.18 20.24 -6.93
C PRO A 84 8.30 19.02 -6.59
N ALA A 85 8.31 18.65 -5.31
CA ALA A 85 7.45 17.59 -4.80
C ALA A 85 5.97 17.95 -4.94
N THR A 86 5.16 16.96 -5.33
CA THR A 86 3.70 17.10 -5.49
C THR A 86 3.00 16.02 -4.66
N THR A 87 1.96 16.39 -3.92
CA THR A 87 1.15 15.43 -3.16
C THR A 87 0.34 14.56 -4.11
N LEU A 88 0.47 13.25 -3.94
CA LEU A 88 -0.33 12.23 -4.66
C LEU A 88 -1.60 11.86 -3.88
N LEU A 89 -1.47 11.66 -2.58
CA LEU A 89 -2.55 11.29 -1.67
C LEU A 89 -2.22 11.82 -0.27
N GLN A 90 -3.23 12.32 0.44
CA GLN A 90 -3.12 12.68 1.85
C GLN A 90 -4.26 12.03 2.64
N ILE A 91 -3.90 11.33 3.71
CA ILE A 91 -4.81 10.72 4.68
C ILE A 91 -4.57 11.42 6.02
N PRO A 92 -5.26 12.54 6.31
CA PRO A 92 -4.97 13.39 7.46
C PRO A 92 -5.44 12.80 8.80
N ASN A 93 -6.37 11.86 8.76
CA ASN A 93 -6.92 11.17 9.92
C ASN A 93 -7.00 9.67 9.62
N TYR A 94 -5.90 8.95 9.91
CA TYR A 94 -5.89 7.51 9.74
C TYR A 94 -6.76 6.84 10.80
N ASN A 95 -7.45 5.77 10.41
CA ASN A 95 -8.23 4.95 11.32
C ASN A 95 -7.91 3.47 11.06
N PHE A 96 -7.41 2.78 12.08
CA PHE A 96 -7.05 1.36 11.99
C PHE A 96 -8.24 0.47 11.60
N GLU A 97 -9.46 0.82 12.04
CA GLU A 97 -10.68 0.08 11.71
C GLU A 97 -11.24 0.42 10.30
N TRP A 98 -10.66 1.43 9.62
CA TRP A 98 -11.15 1.92 8.34
C TRP A 98 -10.01 2.12 7.34
N GLN A 99 -9.47 1.00 6.84
CA GLN A 99 -8.36 1.00 5.90
C GLN A 99 -8.86 0.84 4.46
N LEU A 100 -8.73 1.89 3.66
CA LEU A 100 -9.20 1.94 2.28
C LEU A 100 -8.04 1.90 1.29
N GLY A 101 -8.26 1.22 0.15
CA GLY A 101 -7.50 1.41 -1.07
C GLY A 101 -8.02 2.65 -1.82
N TYR A 102 -7.11 3.53 -2.22
CA TYR A 102 -7.41 4.74 -2.99
C TYR A 102 -7.04 4.51 -4.44
N GLU A 103 -8.06 4.30 -5.27
CA GLU A 103 -7.88 4.03 -6.70
C GLU A 103 -7.80 5.33 -7.51
N LEU A 104 -6.93 5.35 -8.49
CA LEU A 104 -6.81 6.41 -9.48
C LEU A 104 -7.31 5.90 -10.84
N ARG A 105 -7.88 6.80 -11.63
CA ARG A 105 -8.27 6.45 -12.99
C ARG A 105 -7.03 6.16 -13.83
N PRO A 106 -6.96 5.02 -14.54
CA PRO A 106 -5.82 4.70 -15.42
C PRO A 106 -5.51 5.84 -16.41
N GLY A 107 -4.23 6.09 -16.67
CA GLY A 107 -3.74 7.15 -17.54
C GLY A 107 -3.77 8.57 -16.96
N THR A 108 -4.22 8.75 -15.71
CA THR A 108 -4.29 10.10 -15.09
C THR A 108 -3.05 10.49 -14.30
N ARG A 109 -2.21 9.53 -13.94
CA ARG A 109 -0.98 9.76 -13.16
C ARG A 109 0.20 8.99 -13.75
N LEU A 110 0.67 9.46 -14.88
CA LEU A 110 1.87 8.95 -15.55
C LEU A 110 3.10 9.52 -14.85
N LEU A 111 3.95 8.66 -14.31
CA LEU A 111 5.16 9.03 -13.60
C LEU A 111 6.38 8.47 -14.34
N PRO A 112 7.32 9.32 -14.79
CA PRO A 112 8.50 8.88 -15.52
C PRO A 112 9.51 8.18 -14.60
N SER A 113 10.37 7.39 -15.21
CA SER A 113 11.58 6.84 -14.58
C SER A 113 12.39 7.96 -13.91
N GLY A 114 13.00 7.65 -12.77
CA GLY A 114 13.71 8.64 -11.96
C GLY A 114 12.85 9.43 -10.98
N THR A 115 11.50 9.35 -11.09
CA THR A 115 10.60 9.91 -10.07
C THR A 115 10.83 9.24 -8.73
N GLU A 116 10.95 10.05 -7.67
CA GLU A 116 10.94 9.55 -6.29
C GLU A 116 9.50 9.59 -5.75
N ILE A 117 9.02 8.46 -5.25
CA ILE A 117 7.78 8.38 -4.47
C ILE A 117 8.16 8.19 -3.01
N ARG A 118 7.61 9.04 -2.14
CA ARG A 118 7.84 9.03 -0.70
C ARG A 118 6.52 8.96 0.04
N ALA A 119 6.46 8.14 1.09
CA ALA A 119 5.41 8.17 2.08
C ALA A 119 5.96 8.75 3.38
N ILE A 120 5.20 9.62 4.02
CA ILE A 120 5.50 10.28 5.30
C ILE A 120 4.31 10.03 6.19
N ALA A 121 4.53 9.46 7.38
CA ALA A 121 3.48 9.20 8.36
C ALA A 121 3.86 9.70 9.74
N HIS A 122 2.85 10.01 10.54
CA HIS A 122 3.02 10.33 11.95
C HIS A 122 2.30 9.30 12.81
N PHE A 123 2.91 9.02 13.96
CA PHE A 123 2.37 8.10 14.96
C PHE A 123 2.18 8.83 16.28
N ASP A 124 1.07 8.56 16.96
CA ASP A 124 0.73 9.11 18.28
C ASP A 124 0.84 8.02 19.35
N ASN A 125 1.95 8.05 20.10
CA ASN A 125 2.18 7.20 21.27
C ASN A 125 1.89 7.94 22.60
N SER A 126 1.09 9.00 22.56
CA SER A 126 0.75 9.77 23.75
C SER A 126 -0.38 9.15 24.57
N VAL A 127 -0.58 9.69 25.76
CA VAL A 127 -1.73 9.34 26.63
C VAL A 127 -3.08 9.83 26.09
N PHE A 128 -3.07 10.70 25.06
CA PHE A 128 -4.29 11.25 24.46
C PHE A 128 -4.82 10.39 23.31
N ASN A 129 -4.02 9.43 22.82
CA ASN A 129 -4.51 8.47 21.85
C ASN A 129 -5.33 7.38 22.55
N PRO A 130 -6.67 7.34 22.37
CA PRO A 130 -7.54 6.41 23.10
C PRO A 130 -7.34 4.94 22.68
N PHE A 131 -6.67 4.69 21.56
CA PHE A 131 -6.40 3.34 21.05
C PHE A 131 -5.00 2.83 21.44
N ASN A 132 -4.17 3.68 22.06
CA ASN A 132 -2.82 3.32 22.47
C ASN A 132 -2.85 2.42 23.72
N PRO A 133 -2.39 1.15 23.63
CA PRO A 133 -2.48 0.23 24.74
C PRO A 133 -1.50 0.54 25.89
N ASP A 134 -0.36 1.18 25.59
CA ASP A 134 0.65 1.54 26.58
C ASP A 134 1.54 2.68 26.07
N PRO A 135 1.27 3.93 26.46
CA PRO A 135 2.07 5.09 26.04
C PRO A 135 3.46 5.15 26.68
N ALA A 136 3.70 4.44 27.79
CA ALA A 136 5.01 4.41 28.45
C ALA A 136 6.01 3.49 27.75
N LYS A 137 5.57 2.71 26.76
CA LYS A 137 6.39 1.75 26.05
C LYS A 137 6.91 2.32 24.74
N ALA A 138 8.20 2.13 24.48
CA ALA A 138 8.75 2.43 23.17
C ALA A 138 8.36 1.32 22.19
N VAL A 139 7.81 1.68 21.01
CA VAL A 139 7.20 0.76 20.05
C VAL A 139 7.89 0.84 18.70
N GLY A 140 8.19 -0.30 18.12
CA GLY A 140 8.75 -0.43 16.77
C GLY A 140 7.95 -1.35 15.89
N TYR A 141 8.55 -1.76 14.78
CA TYR A 141 7.96 -2.70 13.86
C TYR A 141 7.63 -4.04 14.55
N GLY A 142 6.43 -4.54 14.30
CA GLY A 142 5.99 -5.85 14.74
C GLY A 142 4.64 -6.24 14.12
N LEU A 143 4.31 -7.55 14.21
CA LEU A 143 3.12 -8.11 13.56
C LEU A 143 1.86 -8.00 14.41
N GLN A 144 2.00 -7.78 15.71
CA GLN A 144 0.87 -7.68 16.62
C GLN A 144 0.26 -6.28 16.58
N THR A 145 -1.05 -6.16 16.78
CA THR A 145 -1.74 -4.87 16.81
C THR A 145 -1.17 -3.90 17.84
N VAL A 146 -0.57 -4.42 18.92
CA VAL A 146 0.09 -3.63 19.97
C VAL A 146 1.49 -3.13 19.58
N ASP A 147 2.11 -3.72 18.58
CA ASP A 147 3.30 -3.20 17.89
C ASP A 147 2.87 -2.14 16.87
N GLU A 148 3.77 -1.75 15.95
CA GLU A 148 3.41 -0.85 14.86
C GLU A 148 3.92 -1.34 13.49
N MET A 149 3.25 -0.86 12.45
CA MET A 149 3.68 -0.98 11.06
C MET A 149 3.62 0.38 10.37
N PHE A 150 4.52 0.56 9.42
CA PHE A 150 4.46 1.61 8.42
C PHE A 150 4.48 0.93 7.06
N ASN A 151 3.34 0.87 6.38
CA ASN A 151 3.23 0.26 5.07
C ASN A 151 2.51 1.20 4.10
N GLY A 152 3.28 1.81 3.20
CA GLY A 152 2.75 2.58 2.08
C GLY A 152 2.78 1.75 0.80
N PHE A 153 1.64 1.17 0.40
CA PHE A 153 1.54 0.42 -0.85
C PHE A 153 1.29 1.35 -2.03
N VAL A 154 2.00 1.12 -3.11
CA VAL A 154 1.86 1.83 -4.38
C VAL A 154 1.56 0.81 -5.48
N PHE A 155 0.39 0.93 -6.12
CA PHE A 155 -0.08 0.04 -7.18
C PHE A 155 0.06 0.71 -8.53
N PHE A 156 0.62 -0.01 -9.50
CA PHE A 156 0.94 0.55 -10.81
C PHE A 156 0.95 -0.51 -11.93
N VAL A 157 0.96 -0.04 -13.16
CA VAL A 157 1.32 -0.82 -14.35
C VAL A 157 2.48 -0.15 -15.06
N ASP A 158 3.31 -0.92 -15.76
CA ASP A 158 4.34 -0.40 -16.65
C ASP A 158 3.68 0.28 -17.86
N GLN A 159 4.09 1.52 -18.20
CA GLN A 159 3.51 2.25 -19.33
C GLN A 159 3.75 1.56 -20.68
N HIS A 160 4.89 0.92 -20.84
CA HIS A 160 5.34 0.36 -22.11
C HIS A 160 5.03 -1.14 -22.26
N GLU A 161 4.45 -1.77 -21.23
CA GLU A 161 4.10 -3.18 -21.26
C GLU A 161 2.91 -3.45 -22.16
N ASP A 162 3.00 -4.46 -23.00
CA ASP A 162 1.88 -5.04 -23.75
C ASP A 162 2.05 -6.56 -23.84
N LEU A 163 1.48 -7.26 -22.88
CA LEU A 163 1.67 -8.69 -22.66
C LEU A 163 0.92 -9.55 -23.68
N GLN A 164 -0.19 -9.06 -24.23
CA GLN A 164 -1.07 -9.80 -25.15
C GLN A 164 -1.43 -11.22 -24.66
N LEU A 165 -1.51 -11.43 -23.34
CA LEU A 165 -1.79 -12.74 -22.76
C LEU A 165 -3.24 -13.13 -22.95
N GLN A 166 -3.47 -14.30 -23.56
CA GLN A 166 -4.79 -14.92 -23.62
C GLN A 166 -5.00 -15.78 -22.37
N ILE A 167 -6.13 -15.58 -21.72
CA ILE A 167 -6.52 -16.30 -20.49
C ILE A 167 -7.77 -17.12 -20.81
N ASP A 168 -7.77 -18.41 -20.46
CA ASP A 168 -9.00 -19.21 -20.52
C ASP A 168 -10.00 -18.69 -19.45
N PRO A 169 -11.15 -18.11 -19.84
CA PRO A 169 -12.06 -17.51 -18.90
C PRO A 169 -12.76 -18.51 -17.97
N ARG A 170 -12.61 -19.82 -18.21
CA ARG A 170 -13.22 -20.88 -17.39
C ARG A 170 -12.34 -21.30 -16.22
N ASN A 171 -11.02 -21.25 -16.38
CA ASN A 171 -10.08 -21.79 -15.40
C ASN A 171 -8.89 -20.86 -15.08
N GLY A 172 -8.74 -19.73 -15.79
CA GLY A 172 -7.67 -18.76 -15.57
C GLY A 172 -6.30 -19.17 -16.09
N GLN A 173 -6.19 -20.28 -16.83
CA GLN A 173 -4.90 -20.70 -17.39
C GLN A 173 -4.47 -19.75 -18.51
N VAL A 174 -3.18 -19.40 -18.49
CA VAL A 174 -2.57 -18.66 -19.58
C VAL A 174 -2.48 -19.58 -20.80
N GLN A 175 -3.15 -19.21 -21.88
CA GLN A 175 -2.95 -19.82 -23.18
C GLN A 175 -1.72 -19.18 -23.78
N SER A 176 -0.74 -19.98 -24.28
CA SER A 176 0.46 -19.44 -24.90
C SER A 176 0.09 -18.40 -25.94
N ALA A 177 0.77 -17.24 -25.91
CA ALA A 177 0.66 -16.28 -27.00
C ALA A 177 0.93 -17.04 -28.31
N ALA A 178 0.00 -16.98 -29.25
CA ALA A 178 0.24 -17.54 -30.56
C ALA A 178 1.51 -16.91 -31.09
N ALA A 179 2.53 -17.73 -31.33
CA ALA A 179 3.76 -17.28 -31.93
C ALA A 179 3.37 -16.55 -33.22
N THR A 180 3.50 -15.25 -33.23
CA THR A 180 3.35 -14.45 -34.45
C THR A 180 4.47 -14.89 -35.37
N ARG A 181 4.11 -15.66 -36.40
CA ARG A 181 5.03 -16.01 -37.51
C ARG A 181 5.30 -14.79 -38.37
#